data_85e7ad61b19c92a0108c6e1780217bb0
#
_entry.id   85e7ad61b19c92a0108c6e1780217bb0
#
_cell.length_a   1.000
_cell.length_b   1.000
_cell.length_c   1.000
_cell.angle_alpha   90.00
_cell.angle_beta   90.00
_cell.angle_gamma   90.00
#
_symmetry.space_group_name_H-M   'P 1'
#
loop_
_entity.id
_entity.type
_entity.pdbx_description
1 polymer ?
#
loop_
_entity_poly.entity_id
_entity_poly.type
_entity_poly.pdbx_seq_one_letter_code
_entity_poly.pdbx_strand_id
1 'polypeptide(L)'
;MNDLQPINLPGLDPRRPLVIAGPCSAETEEQVIETARELAAEGFKLFRAGLWKPRTKPGGFEGVGVDGIAWLQRVKRETGMYTATEVATRKHVLAALEGGIDMIWIGARTTANPFAMQEIADALRGHDIPVLVKNPVSPDLELWIGGVERIYNAGIRRLGVIHRGFTSIDKSLYRNHPMWSIPIELHRRLPGLQIFCDPSHIGGRRGRIAPPPPPAPGAGLGGPAGRGRHIVGARSHIGGRRELIAPLSQQAMDLGLDGLIVEAHCSPDCAWSDKAQQVTPQGLAYICRNLVIRETNATTESLTELRSQIDKLDDELLELLSRRMRVSRDIGQYKKEHNMPVLQAQRYGELLTRRADQAVRMGMDREFMRSVLQAIHEESIRQQMAVLGE
;
A
#
# COMPACT_ATOMS: atom_id res chain seq x y z
N MET A 1 -22.59 -2.82 7.25
CA MET A 1 -21.72 -2.12 8.22
C MET A 1 -22.09 -0.64 8.29
N ASN A 2 -23.35 -0.37 8.69
CA ASN A 2 -23.92 0.99 8.64
C ASN A 2 -23.67 1.80 9.92
N ASP A 3 -23.09 1.21 10.96
CA ASP A 3 -22.86 1.77 12.28
C ASP A 3 -21.34 1.86 12.62
N LEU A 4 -20.50 1.90 11.59
CA LEU A 4 -19.07 2.17 11.76
C LEU A 4 -18.85 3.56 12.35
N GLN A 5 -17.90 3.64 13.27
CA GLN A 5 -17.49 4.88 13.91
C GLN A 5 -16.09 5.26 13.43
N PRO A 6 -15.81 6.54 13.27
CA PRO A 6 -14.48 6.98 12.92
C PRO A 6 -13.47 6.56 14.00
N ILE A 7 -12.25 6.28 13.59
CA ILE A 7 -11.14 6.06 14.51
C ILE A 7 -10.82 7.40 15.16
N ASN A 8 -11.40 7.59 16.33
CA ASN A 8 -11.21 8.78 17.14
C ASN A 8 -10.71 8.38 18.53
N LEU A 9 -9.66 9.04 18.97
CA LEU A 9 -9.13 8.93 20.33
C LEU A 9 -9.13 10.34 20.94
N PRO A 10 -9.41 10.51 22.23
CA PRO A 10 -9.52 11.83 22.86
C PRO A 10 -8.30 12.71 22.57
N GLY A 11 -8.53 13.93 22.10
CA GLY A 11 -7.48 14.89 21.78
C GLY A 11 -6.72 14.67 20.46
N LEU A 12 -7.16 13.71 19.62
CA LEU A 12 -6.70 13.65 18.23
C LEU A 12 -7.45 14.68 17.39
N ASP A 13 -6.72 15.28 16.44
CA ASP A 13 -7.34 16.14 15.43
C ASP A 13 -8.11 15.25 14.44
N PRO A 14 -9.43 15.43 14.25
CA PRO A 14 -10.21 14.63 13.32
C PRO A 14 -9.93 14.99 11.86
N ARG A 15 -9.17 16.07 11.59
CA ARG A 15 -8.83 16.48 10.23
C ARG A 15 -7.86 15.48 9.59
N ARG A 16 -8.04 15.25 8.30
CA ARG A 16 -7.13 14.42 7.50
C ARG A 16 -5.75 15.10 7.34
N PRO A 17 -4.68 14.30 7.24
CA PRO A 17 -4.62 12.86 7.52
C PRO A 17 -4.45 12.56 9.00
N LEU A 18 -5.11 11.53 9.51
CA LEU A 18 -4.70 10.94 10.78
C LEU A 18 -3.38 10.16 10.54
N VAL A 19 -2.33 10.51 11.26
CA VAL A 19 -0.99 9.92 11.04
C VAL A 19 -0.60 9.00 12.19
N ILE A 20 -0.31 7.75 11.86
CA ILE A 20 0.23 6.73 12.77
C ILE A 20 1.71 6.56 12.45
N ALA A 21 2.59 7.00 13.34
CA ALA A 21 4.03 7.09 13.09
C ALA A 21 4.86 6.31 14.11
N GLY A 22 5.96 5.72 13.67
CA GLY A 22 6.91 5.02 14.54
C GLY A 22 7.62 3.88 13.83
N PRO A 23 8.52 3.16 14.51
CA PRO A 23 9.41 2.21 13.84
C PRO A 23 8.66 1.01 13.24
N CYS A 24 9.30 0.38 12.26
CA CYS A 24 8.83 -0.89 11.72
C CYS A 24 8.68 -1.92 12.83
N SER A 25 9.72 -2.07 13.66
CA SER A 25 9.77 -2.97 14.81
C SER A 25 10.21 -2.21 16.06
N ALA A 26 9.72 -2.61 17.22
CA ALA A 26 10.40 -2.37 18.50
C ALA A 26 11.65 -3.26 18.51
N GLU A 27 12.84 -2.68 18.66
CA GLU A 27 14.12 -3.36 18.58
C GLU A 27 14.84 -3.34 19.93
N THR A 28 14.94 -2.15 20.54
CA THR A 28 15.39 -1.94 21.92
C THR A 28 14.50 -0.90 22.59
N GLU A 29 14.50 -0.86 23.93
CA GLU A 29 13.72 0.13 24.67
C GLU A 29 14.18 1.56 24.33
N GLU A 30 15.50 1.78 24.27
CA GLU A 30 16.09 3.07 23.95
C GLU A 30 15.62 3.56 22.59
N GLN A 31 15.68 2.70 21.56
CA GLN A 31 15.24 3.02 20.21
C GLN A 31 13.75 3.42 20.17
N VAL A 32 12.90 2.68 20.89
CA VAL A 32 11.45 2.95 20.96
C VAL A 32 11.18 4.31 21.61
N ILE A 33 11.80 4.56 22.78
CA ILE A 33 11.60 5.78 23.55
C ILE A 33 12.16 7.02 22.81
N GLU A 34 13.37 6.92 22.24
CA GLU A 34 13.98 8.01 21.48
C GLU A 34 13.11 8.38 20.27
N THR A 35 12.71 7.38 19.46
CA THR A 35 11.81 7.62 18.33
C THR A 35 10.49 8.25 18.76
N ALA A 36 9.90 7.81 19.87
CA ALA A 36 8.64 8.35 20.38
C ALA A 36 8.78 9.80 20.86
N ARG A 37 9.87 10.15 21.56
CA ARG A 37 10.15 11.50 22.03
C ARG A 37 10.32 12.48 20.85
N GLU A 38 11.09 12.06 19.82
CA GLU A 38 11.27 12.88 18.63
C GLU A 38 9.95 13.09 17.87
N LEU A 39 9.13 12.03 17.71
CA LEU A 39 7.81 12.15 17.09
C LEU A 39 6.85 13.03 17.89
N ALA A 40 6.86 12.91 19.23
CA ALA A 40 6.04 13.76 20.09
C ALA A 40 6.46 15.25 20.01
N ALA A 41 7.77 15.53 19.91
CA ALA A 41 8.31 16.87 19.70
C ALA A 41 7.86 17.50 18.38
N GLU A 42 7.67 16.69 17.34
CA GLU A 42 7.11 17.10 16.05
C GLU A 42 5.56 17.19 16.04
N GLY A 43 4.91 16.89 17.16
CA GLY A 43 3.47 17.02 17.36
C GLY A 43 2.64 15.80 17.00
N PHE A 44 3.25 14.64 16.65
CA PHE A 44 2.51 13.40 16.44
C PHE A 44 1.89 12.90 17.76
N LYS A 45 0.70 12.29 17.65
CA LYS A 45 -0.09 11.85 18.80
C LYS A 45 -0.32 10.34 18.84
N LEU A 46 -0.04 9.63 17.77
CA LEU A 46 -0.29 8.20 17.65
C LEU A 46 0.98 7.48 17.21
N PHE A 47 1.54 6.71 18.15
CA PHE A 47 2.80 5.99 18.00
C PHE A 47 2.55 4.53 17.63
N ARG A 48 3.29 4.02 16.64
CA ARG A 48 3.28 2.61 16.27
C ARG A 48 4.64 1.96 16.55
N ALA A 49 4.64 0.70 17.01
CA ALA A 49 5.81 -0.17 16.94
C ALA A 49 5.35 -1.62 16.81
N GLY A 50 5.93 -2.36 15.89
CA GLY A 50 5.62 -3.79 15.73
C GLY A 50 6.34 -4.61 16.80
N LEU A 51 5.60 -5.24 17.69
CA LEU A 51 6.15 -6.12 18.75
C LEU A 51 6.37 -7.55 18.24
N TRP A 52 5.55 -7.98 17.30
CA TRP A 52 5.61 -9.30 16.67
C TRP A 52 5.75 -9.15 15.16
N LYS A 53 6.67 -9.91 14.56
CA LYS A 53 6.99 -9.81 13.14
C LYS A 53 6.90 -11.17 12.45
N PRO A 54 5.81 -11.47 11.74
CA PRO A 54 5.74 -12.68 10.93
C PRO A 54 6.75 -12.60 9.77
N ARG A 55 7.80 -13.40 9.82
CA ARG A 55 8.84 -13.43 8.80
C ARG A 55 8.57 -14.51 7.76
N THR A 56 8.89 -14.22 6.50
CA THR A 56 8.76 -15.21 5.41
C THR A 56 9.83 -16.31 5.50
N LYS A 57 10.99 -15.97 6.08
CA LYS A 57 12.10 -16.92 6.28
C LYS A 57 12.43 -16.99 7.77
N PRO A 58 12.66 -18.19 8.32
CA PRO A 58 13.11 -18.34 9.70
C PRO A 58 14.52 -17.74 9.88
N GLY A 59 14.88 -17.42 11.12
CA GLY A 59 16.21 -16.93 11.51
C GLY A 59 16.39 -15.41 11.39
N GLY A 60 15.35 -14.65 11.02
CA GLY A 60 15.35 -13.18 11.14
C GLY A 60 14.82 -12.71 12.49
N PHE A 61 14.97 -11.40 12.78
CA PHE A 61 14.38 -10.79 13.96
C PHE A 61 12.84 -10.86 13.89
N GLU A 62 12.24 -11.61 14.83
CA GLU A 62 10.78 -11.87 14.86
C GLU A 62 10.01 -10.93 15.82
N GLY A 63 10.70 -9.93 16.34
CA GLY A 63 10.16 -8.97 17.31
C GLY A 63 10.53 -9.30 18.73
N VAL A 64 10.31 -8.37 19.65
CA VAL A 64 10.59 -8.50 21.08
C VAL A 64 9.44 -9.15 21.85
N GLY A 65 8.29 -9.33 21.21
CA GLY A 65 7.14 -9.95 21.84
C GLY A 65 6.53 -9.11 22.95
N VAL A 66 6.10 -9.80 24.00
CA VAL A 66 5.39 -9.20 25.15
C VAL A 66 6.25 -8.21 25.94
N ASP A 67 7.57 -8.35 25.93
CA ASP A 67 8.48 -7.45 26.65
C ASP A 67 8.37 -6.02 26.14
N GLY A 68 8.11 -5.83 24.85
CA GLY A 68 7.90 -4.52 24.24
C GLY A 68 6.62 -3.81 24.68
N ILE A 69 5.67 -4.49 25.32
CA ILE A 69 4.47 -3.86 25.88
C ILE A 69 4.85 -2.85 26.96
N ALA A 70 5.78 -3.21 27.85
CA ALA A 70 6.26 -2.29 28.88
C ALA A 70 6.91 -1.02 28.27
N TRP A 71 7.59 -1.16 27.14
CA TRP A 71 8.17 -0.03 26.41
C TRP A 71 7.09 0.89 25.83
N LEU A 72 6.02 0.33 25.24
CA LEU A 72 4.89 1.11 24.75
C LEU A 72 4.12 1.82 25.88
N GLN A 73 3.97 1.16 27.04
CA GLN A 73 3.41 1.81 28.23
C GLN A 73 4.30 2.98 28.71
N ARG A 74 5.61 2.85 28.60
CA ARG A 74 6.55 3.93 28.89
C ARG A 74 6.43 5.07 27.91
N VAL A 75 6.27 4.79 26.60
CA VAL A 75 5.96 5.81 25.58
C VAL A 75 4.74 6.64 26.00
N LYS A 76 3.62 5.98 26.38
CA LYS A 76 2.41 6.69 26.86
C LYS A 76 2.71 7.61 28.04
N ARG A 77 3.41 7.11 29.06
CA ARG A 77 3.71 7.88 30.27
C ARG A 77 4.60 9.09 29.98
N GLU A 78 5.60 8.94 29.11
CA GLU A 78 6.60 9.99 28.87
C GLU A 78 6.18 11.01 27.83
N THR A 79 5.38 10.61 26.82
CA THR A 79 5.07 11.45 25.67
C THR A 79 3.60 11.84 25.59
N GLY A 80 2.73 11.15 26.31
CA GLY A 80 1.29 11.31 26.17
C GLY A 80 0.72 10.80 24.84
N MET A 81 1.53 10.13 24.01
CA MET A 81 1.06 9.55 22.74
C MET A 81 0.22 8.31 23.00
N TYR A 82 -0.79 8.08 22.15
CA TYR A 82 -1.47 6.81 22.02
C TYR A 82 -0.55 5.78 21.36
N THR A 83 -0.70 4.51 21.70
CA THR A 83 0.15 3.45 21.22
C THR A 83 -0.59 2.43 20.36
N ALA A 84 0.08 1.94 19.33
CA ALA A 84 -0.45 0.95 18.41
C ALA A 84 0.58 -0.16 18.15
N THR A 85 0.12 -1.41 17.97
CA THR A 85 0.97 -2.54 17.59
C THR A 85 0.29 -3.51 16.64
N GLU A 86 1.10 -4.33 15.92
CA GLU A 86 0.62 -5.42 15.06
C GLU A 86 0.23 -6.63 15.91
N VAL A 87 -0.90 -7.27 15.57
CA VAL A 87 -1.30 -8.56 16.14
C VAL A 87 -1.48 -9.60 15.04
N ALA A 88 -1.20 -10.86 15.34
CA ALA A 88 -1.30 -11.96 14.39
C ALA A 88 -1.97 -13.20 14.97
N THR A 89 -2.20 -13.25 16.28
CA THR A 89 -2.80 -14.39 17.01
C THR A 89 -3.70 -13.90 18.12
N ARG A 90 -4.56 -14.79 18.63
CA ARG A 90 -5.35 -14.55 19.85
C ARG A 90 -4.47 -14.09 21.03
N LYS A 91 -3.32 -14.75 21.24
CA LYS A 91 -2.41 -14.40 22.34
C LYS A 91 -1.88 -12.96 22.25
N HIS A 92 -1.56 -12.50 21.03
CA HIS A 92 -1.10 -11.12 20.81
C HIS A 92 -2.22 -10.10 21.12
N VAL A 93 -3.47 -10.41 20.75
CA VAL A 93 -4.62 -9.55 21.08
C VAL A 93 -4.79 -9.41 22.58
N LEU A 94 -4.83 -10.54 23.31
CA LEU A 94 -5.01 -10.51 24.76
C LEU A 94 -3.87 -9.76 25.46
N ALA A 95 -2.62 -10.01 25.08
CA ALA A 95 -1.46 -9.30 25.63
C ALA A 95 -1.52 -7.79 25.35
N ALA A 96 -1.95 -7.38 24.15
CA ALA A 96 -2.11 -5.96 23.81
C ALA A 96 -3.22 -5.29 24.63
N LEU A 97 -4.36 -5.96 24.81
CA LEU A 97 -5.49 -5.47 25.62
C LEU A 97 -5.11 -5.35 27.10
N GLU A 98 -4.53 -6.39 27.68
CA GLU A 98 -4.04 -6.41 29.07
C GLU A 98 -2.95 -5.36 29.30
N GLY A 99 -2.10 -5.14 28.29
CA GLY A 99 -1.05 -4.13 28.31
C GLY A 99 -1.52 -2.69 28.10
N GLY A 100 -2.83 -2.47 27.88
CA GLY A 100 -3.40 -1.14 27.70
C GLY A 100 -2.94 -0.43 26.42
N ILE A 101 -2.70 -1.20 25.35
CA ILE A 101 -2.45 -0.66 24.01
C ILE A 101 -3.73 -0.02 23.48
N ASP A 102 -3.63 1.18 22.88
CA ASP A 102 -4.79 1.99 22.51
C ASP A 102 -5.38 1.63 21.15
N MET A 103 -4.61 1.00 20.27
CA MET A 103 -5.00 0.60 18.93
C MET A 103 -4.22 -0.64 18.50
N ILE A 104 -4.84 -1.49 17.70
CA ILE A 104 -4.13 -2.63 17.08
C ILE A 104 -4.34 -2.63 15.56
N TRP A 105 -3.38 -3.22 14.84
CA TRP A 105 -3.61 -3.57 13.45
C TRP A 105 -3.28 -5.03 13.17
N ILE A 106 -4.02 -5.61 12.23
CA ILE A 106 -3.84 -6.99 11.77
C ILE A 106 -2.96 -6.97 10.53
N GLY A 107 -1.89 -7.74 10.55
CA GLY A 107 -0.90 -7.76 9.47
C GLY A 107 -1.40 -8.44 8.20
N ALA A 108 -0.85 -8.06 7.04
CA ALA A 108 -1.28 -8.52 5.72
C ALA A 108 -1.21 -10.05 5.51
N ARG A 109 -0.27 -10.74 6.18
CA ARG A 109 -0.17 -12.21 6.12
C ARG A 109 -1.25 -12.88 6.97
N THR A 110 -1.62 -12.25 8.07
CA THR A 110 -2.69 -12.71 8.96
C THR A 110 -4.05 -12.51 8.28
N THR A 111 -4.27 -11.36 7.65
CA THR A 111 -5.50 -11.07 6.89
C THR A 111 -5.74 -12.09 5.76
N ALA A 112 -4.68 -12.64 5.18
CA ALA A 112 -4.77 -13.69 4.17
C ALA A 112 -5.23 -15.06 4.71
N ASN A 113 -5.41 -15.21 6.03
CA ASN A 113 -5.82 -16.45 6.67
C ASN A 113 -7.14 -16.28 7.43
N PRO A 114 -8.27 -16.77 6.89
CA PRO A 114 -9.59 -16.63 7.52
C PRO A 114 -9.70 -17.25 8.93
N PHE A 115 -8.96 -18.32 9.22
CA PHE A 115 -8.95 -18.94 10.56
C PHE A 115 -8.28 -18.02 11.59
N ALA A 116 -7.11 -17.48 11.25
CA ALA A 116 -6.40 -16.53 12.12
C ALA A 116 -7.24 -15.26 12.33
N MET A 117 -7.89 -14.75 11.28
CA MET A 117 -8.83 -13.62 11.39
C MET A 117 -9.99 -13.92 12.31
N GLN A 118 -10.56 -15.15 12.29
CA GLN A 118 -11.62 -15.55 13.20
C GLN A 118 -11.15 -15.64 14.65
N GLU A 119 -9.99 -16.23 14.91
CA GLU A 119 -9.40 -16.29 16.25
C GLU A 119 -9.17 -14.89 16.86
N ILE A 120 -8.72 -13.94 16.04
CA ILE A 120 -8.52 -12.55 16.44
C ILE A 120 -9.88 -11.88 16.71
N ALA A 121 -10.87 -12.08 15.84
CA ALA A 121 -12.22 -11.56 16.00
C ALA A 121 -12.84 -12.06 17.31
N ASP A 122 -12.71 -13.36 17.60
CA ASP A 122 -13.24 -13.94 18.84
C ASP A 122 -12.53 -13.40 20.09
N ALA A 123 -11.23 -13.09 20.00
CA ALA A 123 -10.50 -12.46 21.10
C ALA A 123 -10.90 -11.00 21.35
N LEU A 124 -11.45 -10.33 20.36
CA LEU A 124 -11.87 -8.92 20.43
C LEU A 124 -13.30 -8.75 20.95
N ARG A 125 -14.10 -9.82 21.06
CA ARG A 125 -15.49 -9.73 21.52
C ARG A 125 -15.59 -9.06 22.88
N GLY A 126 -16.46 -8.05 22.98
CA GLY A 126 -16.69 -7.31 24.22
C GLY A 126 -15.67 -6.23 24.54
N HIS A 127 -14.69 -6.01 23.66
CA HIS A 127 -13.71 -4.94 23.80
C HIS A 127 -14.01 -3.77 22.86
N ASP A 128 -13.81 -2.55 23.35
CA ASP A 128 -13.90 -1.31 22.55
C ASP A 128 -12.50 -0.76 22.30
N ILE A 129 -11.86 -1.25 21.25
CA ILE A 129 -10.52 -0.80 20.81
C ILE A 129 -10.56 -0.53 19.30
N PRO A 130 -9.94 0.56 18.80
CA PRO A 130 -9.75 0.75 17.36
C PRO A 130 -8.93 -0.36 16.74
N VAL A 131 -9.40 -0.89 15.61
CA VAL A 131 -8.74 -1.96 14.87
C VAL A 131 -8.55 -1.56 13.41
N LEU A 132 -7.35 -1.77 12.88
CA LEU A 132 -7.04 -1.61 11.46
C LEU A 132 -6.73 -2.96 10.83
N VAL A 133 -7.30 -3.25 9.66
CA VAL A 133 -7.05 -4.49 8.92
C VAL A 133 -6.21 -4.18 7.68
N LYS A 134 -4.95 -4.63 7.63
CA LYS A 134 -4.13 -4.48 6.41
C LYS A 134 -4.72 -5.33 5.27
N ASN A 135 -4.64 -4.84 4.03
CA ASN A 135 -4.98 -5.67 2.88
C ASN A 135 -4.15 -6.95 2.85
N PRO A 136 -4.70 -8.08 2.36
CA PRO A 136 -3.94 -9.31 2.17
C PRO A 136 -2.78 -9.09 1.19
N VAL A 137 -1.80 -9.99 1.20
CA VAL A 137 -0.63 -9.88 0.31
C VAL A 137 -1.00 -10.03 -1.17
N SER A 138 -1.99 -10.86 -1.48
CA SER A 138 -2.59 -11.03 -2.81
C SER A 138 -3.62 -9.93 -3.09
N PRO A 139 -3.83 -9.54 -4.37
CA PRO A 139 -4.85 -8.56 -4.74
C PRO A 139 -6.25 -9.18 -4.76
N ASP A 140 -6.76 -9.51 -3.58
CA ASP A 140 -8.07 -10.15 -3.36
C ASP A 140 -8.93 -9.25 -2.47
N LEU A 141 -9.86 -8.54 -3.09
CA LEU A 141 -10.76 -7.62 -2.42
C LEU A 141 -11.78 -8.35 -1.53
N GLU A 142 -12.31 -9.48 -1.99
CA GLU A 142 -13.31 -10.24 -1.22
C GLU A 142 -12.71 -10.81 0.06
N LEU A 143 -11.48 -11.31 -0.02
CA LEU A 143 -10.75 -11.76 1.16
C LEU A 143 -10.49 -10.62 2.16
N TRP A 144 -10.19 -9.40 1.65
CA TRP A 144 -10.02 -8.24 2.51
C TRP A 144 -11.33 -7.83 3.19
N ILE A 145 -12.42 -7.73 2.44
CA ILE A 145 -13.76 -7.43 2.97
C ILE A 145 -14.17 -8.49 4.00
N GLY A 146 -14.01 -9.77 3.69
CA GLY A 146 -14.34 -10.86 4.62
C GLY A 146 -13.55 -10.79 5.93
N GLY A 147 -12.27 -10.34 5.88
CA GLY A 147 -11.47 -10.05 7.07
C GLY A 147 -12.07 -8.90 7.92
N VAL A 148 -12.46 -7.81 7.27
CA VAL A 148 -13.10 -6.65 7.91
C VAL A 148 -14.44 -7.05 8.55
N GLU A 149 -15.26 -7.82 7.83
CA GLU A 149 -16.57 -8.30 8.33
C GLU A 149 -16.45 -9.15 9.58
N ARG A 150 -15.45 -10.02 9.69
CA ARG A 150 -15.21 -10.82 10.91
C ARG A 150 -14.97 -9.94 12.11
N ILE A 151 -14.14 -8.90 11.97
CA ILE A 151 -13.84 -7.95 13.05
C ILE A 151 -15.08 -7.11 13.39
N TYR A 152 -15.84 -6.65 12.40
CA TYR A 152 -17.08 -5.95 12.59
C TYR A 152 -18.13 -6.81 13.34
N ASN A 153 -18.27 -8.09 12.95
CA ASN A 153 -19.19 -9.04 13.57
C ASN A 153 -18.78 -9.43 15.00
N ALA A 154 -17.51 -9.23 15.37
CA ALA A 154 -17.06 -9.36 16.76
C ALA A 154 -17.50 -8.20 17.66
N GLY A 155 -18.06 -7.12 17.10
CA GLY A 155 -18.57 -5.96 17.83
C GLY A 155 -17.70 -4.72 17.71
N ILE A 156 -16.57 -4.78 17.01
CA ILE A 156 -15.70 -3.62 16.79
C ILE A 156 -16.38 -2.65 15.83
N ARG A 157 -16.48 -1.37 16.25
CA ARG A 157 -17.10 -0.29 15.46
C ARG A 157 -16.11 0.77 15.02
N ARG A 158 -15.06 1.04 15.82
CA ARG A 158 -13.92 1.88 15.43
C ARG A 158 -12.96 1.05 14.58
N LEU A 159 -13.38 0.80 13.34
CA LEU A 159 -12.75 -0.12 12.41
C LEU A 159 -12.31 0.63 11.14
N GLY A 160 -11.09 0.38 10.72
CA GLY A 160 -10.54 0.90 9.48
C GLY A 160 -9.65 -0.12 8.79
N VAL A 161 -9.07 0.26 7.69
CA VAL A 161 -8.17 -0.59 6.91
C VAL A 161 -6.87 0.12 6.57
N ILE A 162 -5.83 -0.69 6.29
CA ILE A 162 -4.53 -0.19 5.83
C ILE A 162 -4.25 -0.74 4.44
N HIS A 163 -4.12 0.15 3.48
CA HIS A 163 -3.63 -0.15 2.16
C HIS A 163 -2.11 -0.07 2.11
N ARG A 164 -1.43 -1.22 1.93
CA ARG A 164 0.03 -1.35 1.89
C ARG A 164 0.57 -1.83 0.54
N GLY A 165 -0.30 -1.86 -0.49
CA GLY A 165 -0.02 -2.45 -1.79
C GLY A 165 -0.08 -3.98 -1.79
N PHE A 166 0.00 -4.56 -2.98
CA PHE A 166 -0.15 -6.00 -3.22
C PHE A 166 1.11 -6.59 -3.86
N THR A 167 1.30 -7.88 -3.68
CA THR A 167 2.35 -8.62 -4.38
C THR A 167 2.05 -8.65 -5.87
N SER A 168 3.01 -8.24 -6.70
CA SER A 168 2.97 -8.42 -8.16
C SER A 168 4.12 -9.30 -8.61
N ILE A 169 3.93 -9.99 -9.72
CA ILE A 169 4.96 -10.78 -10.40
C ILE A 169 5.85 -9.85 -11.22
N ASP A 170 5.32 -8.70 -11.64
CA ASP A 170 6.03 -7.74 -12.47
C ASP A 170 7.17 -7.05 -11.73
N LYS A 171 8.25 -6.75 -12.45
CA LYS A 171 9.35 -5.92 -11.95
C LYS A 171 8.90 -4.47 -11.90
N SER A 172 8.18 -4.10 -10.85
CA SER A 172 7.72 -2.73 -10.65
C SER A 172 8.72 -1.91 -9.83
N LEU A 173 8.52 -0.58 -9.89
CA LEU A 173 9.21 0.40 -9.04
C LEU A 173 8.93 0.14 -7.56
N TYR A 174 7.82 -0.51 -7.23
CA TYR A 174 7.28 -0.70 -5.89
C TYR A 174 7.65 -2.07 -5.30
N ARG A 175 7.81 -2.11 -3.99
CA ARG A 175 7.92 -3.38 -3.25
C ARG A 175 6.61 -4.15 -3.30
N ASN A 176 5.49 -3.42 -3.13
CA ASN A 176 4.14 -3.91 -3.29
C ASN A 176 3.40 -2.92 -4.17
N HIS A 177 2.86 -3.41 -5.27
CA HIS A 177 2.19 -2.54 -6.25
C HIS A 177 0.94 -1.90 -5.62
N PRO A 178 0.74 -0.60 -5.73
CA PRO A 178 -0.37 0.08 -5.04
C PRO A 178 -1.75 -0.37 -5.53
N MET A 179 -1.93 -0.71 -6.83
CA MET A 179 -3.21 -1.15 -7.39
C MET A 179 -4.39 -0.34 -6.82
N TRP A 180 -4.34 0.99 -7.00
CA TRP A 180 -5.28 1.94 -6.39
C TRP A 180 -6.76 1.64 -6.67
N SER A 181 -7.07 0.93 -7.76
CA SER A 181 -8.43 0.47 -8.06
C SER A 181 -9.06 -0.36 -6.95
N ILE A 182 -8.26 -1.14 -6.20
CA ILE A 182 -8.77 -2.00 -5.12
C ILE A 182 -9.23 -1.19 -3.90
N PRO A 183 -8.44 -0.28 -3.29
CA PRO A 183 -8.95 0.56 -2.20
C PRO A 183 -10.04 1.54 -2.66
N ILE A 184 -10.05 1.99 -3.91
CA ILE A 184 -11.15 2.80 -4.46
C ILE A 184 -12.44 1.97 -4.49
N GLU A 185 -12.40 0.73 -4.99
CA GLU A 185 -13.57 -0.16 -5.01
C GLU A 185 -14.02 -0.55 -3.60
N LEU A 186 -13.08 -0.75 -2.66
CA LEU A 186 -13.39 -0.96 -1.26
C LEU A 186 -14.16 0.23 -0.68
N HIS A 187 -13.70 1.46 -0.92
CA HIS A 187 -14.38 2.68 -0.46
C HIS A 187 -15.78 2.82 -1.07
N ARG A 188 -15.93 2.47 -2.34
CA ARG A 188 -17.24 2.46 -3.03
C ARG A 188 -18.24 1.50 -2.36
N ARG A 189 -17.77 0.31 -1.97
CA ARG A 189 -18.63 -0.71 -1.30
C ARG A 189 -18.88 -0.41 0.17
N LEU A 190 -17.92 0.17 0.86
CA LEU A 190 -17.93 0.44 2.30
C LEU A 190 -17.54 1.90 2.58
N PRO A 191 -18.40 2.88 2.22
CA PRO A 191 -18.04 4.30 2.28
C PRO A 191 -17.81 4.84 3.70
N GLY A 192 -18.30 4.15 4.74
CA GLY A 192 -18.05 4.51 6.14
C GLY A 192 -16.75 3.93 6.72
N LEU A 193 -16.01 3.12 5.94
CA LEU A 193 -14.78 2.48 6.40
C LEU A 193 -13.58 3.39 6.11
N GLN A 194 -12.85 3.80 7.15
CA GLN A 194 -11.66 4.64 6.98
C GLN A 194 -10.51 3.86 6.37
N ILE A 195 -9.81 4.47 5.41
CA ILE A 195 -8.68 3.87 4.69
C ILE A 195 -7.40 4.64 4.96
N PHE A 196 -6.41 3.93 5.49
CA PHE A 196 -5.06 4.44 5.74
C PHE A 196 -4.10 3.92 4.68
N CYS A 197 -3.23 4.79 4.16
CA CYS A 197 -2.15 4.36 3.27
C CYS A 197 -0.88 4.03 4.07
N ASP A 198 -0.21 2.94 3.70
CA ASP A 198 1.12 2.57 4.20
C ASP A 198 2.17 2.78 3.08
N PRO A 199 2.66 4.01 2.87
CA PRO A 199 3.59 4.31 1.80
C PRO A 199 4.95 3.64 2.00
N SER A 200 5.34 3.34 3.25
CA SER A 200 6.60 2.67 3.57
C SER A 200 6.66 1.25 2.97
N HIS A 201 5.57 0.50 3.07
CA HIS A 201 5.50 -0.85 2.50
C HIS A 201 5.22 -0.87 0.99
N ILE A 202 4.57 0.15 0.44
CA ILE A 202 4.41 0.31 -1.02
C ILE A 202 5.77 0.64 -1.65
N GLY A 203 6.48 1.65 -1.13
CA GLY A 203 7.70 2.20 -1.72
C GLY A 203 8.98 1.37 -1.51
N GLY A 204 8.97 0.41 -0.58
CA GLY A 204 10.13 -0.44 -0.31
C GLY A 204 10.48 -1.35 -1.50
N ARG A 205 11.72 -1.86 -1.55
CA ARG A 205 12.18 -2.77 -2.62
C ARG A 205 12.24 -4.22 -2.13
N ARG A 206 11.66 -5.16 -2.89
CA ARG A 206 12.06 -6.57 -2.85
C ARG A 206 13.35 -6.71 -3.65
N GLY A 207 14.50 -6.79 -3.01
CA GLY A 207 15.77 -7.00 -3.71
C GLY A 207 16.77 -7.77 -2.86
N ARG A 208 17.34 -8.83 -3.43
CA ARG A 208 18.61 -9.35 -2.95
C ARG A 208 19.61 -8.19 -3.02
N ILE A 209 20.25 -7.88 -1.92
CA ILE A 209 21.48 -7.08 -1.91
C ILE A 209 22.48 -7.93 -2.69
N ALA A 210 22.84 -7.50 -3.89
CA ALA A 210 24.06 -8.01 -4.50
C ALA A 210 25.22 -7.61 -3.57
N PRO A 211 26.13 -8.53 -3.24
CA PRO A 211 27.31 -8.15 -2.48
C PRO A 211 28.04 -7.04 -3.24
N PRO A 212 28.66 -6.07 -2.54
CA PRO A 212 29.45 -5.05 -3.21
C PRO A 212 30.51 -5.73 -4.07
N PRO A 213 30.81 -5.21 -5.27
CA PRO A 213 31.91 -5.73 -6.07
C PRO A 213 33.20 -5.69 -5.25
N PRO A 214 34.07 -6.69 -5.38
CA PRO A 214 35.34 -6.69 -4.69
C PRO A 214 36.11 -5.42 -5.08
N PRO A 215 36.91 -4.82 -4.16
CA PRO A 215 37.69 -3.65 -4.48
C PRO A 215 38.65 -3.98 -5.64
N ALA A 216 38.71 -3.06 -6.62
CA ALA A 216 39.62 -3.19 -7.73
C ALA A 216 41.06 -3.33 -7.23
N PRO A 217 41.86 -4.26 -7.74
CA PRO A 217 43.24 -4.38 -7.33
C PRO A 217 44.06 -3.16 -7.83
N GLY A 218 44.62 -2.38 -6.90
CA GLY A 218 45.66 -1.39 -7.15
C GLY A 218 45.17 0.06 -7.20
N ALA A 219 45.05 0.72 -6.04
CA ALA A 219 45.28 2.16 -5.92
C ALA A 219 46.10 2.40 -4.64
N GLY A 220 47.40 2.62 -4.84
CA GLY A 220 48.38 2.92 -3.80
C GLY A 220 48.13 4.29 -3.16
N LEU A 221 48.61 4.39 -1.93
CA LEU A 221 48.64 5.56 -1.06
C LEU A 221 49.45 6.71 -1.65
N GLY A 222 48.93 7.94 -1.57
CA GLY A 222 49.70 9.17 -1.83
C GLY A 222 48.85 10.44 -1.58
N GLY A 223 49.09 11.14 -0.42
CA GLY A 223 48.49 12.35 0.12
C GLY A 223 48.63 13.63 -0.74
N PRO A 224 48.54 14.90 -0.23
CA PRO A 224 47.94 15.41 0.99
C PRO A 224 46.86 16.52 0.77
N ALA A 225 46.27 16.95 1.86
CA ALA A 225 45.25 17.98 2.11
C ALA A 225 45.08 19.15 1.12
N GLY A 226 43.81 19.33 0.68
CA GLY A 226 43.30 20.55 0.09
C GLY A 226 41.89 20.81 0.57
N ARG A 227 41.65 21.96 1.25
CA ARG A 227 40.33 22.41 1.75
C ARG A 227 39.42 22.76 0.57
N GLY A 228 38.38 21.98 0.34
CA GLY A 228 37.35 22.24 -0.65
C GLY A 228 35.99 22.07 -0.03
N ARG A 229 35.13 23.08 -0.18
CA ARG A 229 33.74 23.16 0.33
C ARG A 229 32.94 21.93 -0.09
N HIS A 230 32.42 21.23 0.89
CA HIS A 230 31.47 20.12 0.66
C HIS A 230 30.13 20.65 0.19
N ILE A 231 29.85 20.50 -1.09
CA ILE A 231 28.51 20.40 -1.63
C ILE A 231 28.11 18.95 -1.39
N VAL A 232 27.27 18.73 -0.37
CA VAL A 232 26.78 17.39 -0.02
C VAL A 232 25.72 16.98 -1.04
N GLY A 233 26.17 16.39 -2.13
CA GLY A 233 25.37 15.56 -3.01
C GLY A 233 25.43 14.14 -2.52
N ALA A 234 24.64 13.78 -1.50
CA ALA A 234 24.58 12.42 -1.01
C ALA A 234 23.82 11.54 -2.01
N ARG A 235 24.54 10.89 -2.91
CA ARG A 235 24.06 9.71 -3.63
C ARG A 235 24.10 8.53 -2.66
N SER A 236 23.01 8.25 -1.94
CA SER A 236 22.88 7.02 -1.18
C SER A 236 22.39 5.90 -2.10
N HIS A 237 23.28 5.02 -2.47
CA HIS A 237 22.99 3.77 -3.14
C HIS A 237 22.72 2.70 -2.09
N ILE A 238 21.51 2.59 -1.56
CA ILE A 238 21.11 1.40 -0.78
C ILE A 238 19.59 1.26 -0.80
N GLY A 239 19.09 0.27 -1.42
CA GLY A 239 18.04 -0.72 -1.31
C GLY A 239 16.78 -0.44 -0.53
N GLY A 240 16.22 0.72 -0.50
CA GLY A 240 14.88 1.10 -0.10
C GLY A 240 14.59 2.45 -0.72
N ARG A 241 13.32 2.76 -0.93
CA ARG A 241 12.98 3.99 -1.60
C ARG A 241 12.18 4.87 -0.67
N ARG A 242 12.84 5.33 0.42
CA ARG A 242 12.22 6.32 1.33
C ARG A 242 11.83 7.61 0.59
N GLU A 243 12.44 7.89 -0.56
CA GLU A 243 12.05 8.97 -1.45
C GLU A 243 10.64 8.81 -2.05
N LEU A 244 10.08 7.60 -2.06
CA LEU A 244 8.73 7.34 -2.53
C LEU A 244 7.66 7.61 -1.45
N ILE A 245 8.03 7.78 -0.19
CA ILE A 245 7.06 7.99 0.90
C ILE A 245 6.28 9.30 0.66
N ALA A 246 6.95 10.40 0.36
CA ALA A 246 6.30 11.68 0.11
C ALA A 246 5.33 11.63 -1.09
N PRO A 247 5.72 11.20 -2.30
CA PRO A 247 4.79 11.14 -3.43
C PRO A 247 3.65 10.13 -3.22
N LEU A 248 3.88 8.98 -2.56
CA LEU A 248 2.83 8.02 -2.26
C LEU A 248 1.85 8.55 -1.20
N SER A 249 2.35 9.28 -0.21
CA SER A 249 1.50 9.98 0.77
C SER A 249 0.62 11.03 0.09
N GLN A 250 1.18 11.81 -0.86
CA GLN A 250 0.40 12.78 -1.62
C GLN A 250 -0.66 12.09 -2.50
N GLN A 251 -0.32 11.00 -3.20
CA GLN A 251 -1.29 10.23 -3.98
C GLN A 251 -2.45 9.70 -3.11
N ALA A 252 -2.15 9.23 -1.90
CA ALA A 252 -3.19 8.81 -0.95
C ALA A 252 -4.13 9.97 -0.59
N MET A 253 -3.60 11.17 -0.35
CA MET A 253 -4.41 12.37 -0.06
C MET A 253 -5.22 12.82 -1.29
N ASP A 254 -4.64 12.77 -2.48
CA ASP A 254 -5.32 13.10 -3.73
C ASP A 254 -6.48 12.13 -4.03
N LEU A 255 -6.36 10.86 -3.62
CA LEU A 255 -7.42 9.84 -3.72
C LEU A 255 -8.47 9.92 -2.59
N GLY A 256 -8.30 10.83 -1.64
CA GLY A 256 -9.26 11.03 -0.57
C GLY A 256 -9.15 10.04 0.60
N LEU A 257 -8.03 9.32 0.75
CA LEU A 257 -7.83 8.42 1.89
C LEU A 257 -7.75 9.21 3.21
N ASP A 258 -8.14 8.56 4.32
CA ASP A 258 -8.36 9.20 5.62
C ASP A 258 -7.08 9.41 6.42
N GLY A 259 -6.06 8.58 6.20
CA GLY A 259 -4.85 8.68 7.01
C GLY A 259 -3.64 7.98 6.42
N LEU A 260 -2.56 8.07 7.17
CA LEU A 260 -1.26 7.48 6.84
C LEU A 260 -0.76 6.64 8.02
N ILE A 261 -0.16 5.49 7.71
CA ILE A 261 0.66 4.75 8.67
C ILE A 261 2.08 4.66 8.12
N VAL A 262 3.04 5.33 8.77
CA VAL A 262 4.38 5.54 8.21
C VAL A 262 5.44 4.99 9.16
N GLU A 263 6.43 4.33 8.59
CA GLU A 263 7.58 3.86 9.35
C GLU A 263 8.59 4.99 9.56
N ALA A 264 8.75 5.38 10.83
CA ALA A 264 9.72 6.39 11.27
C ALA A 264 10.61 5.84 12.38
N HIS A 265 11.89 6.21 12.38
CA HIS A 265 12.90 5.71 13.30
C HIS A 265 13.91 6.82 13.61
N CYS A 266 14.34 6.95 14.87
CA CYS A 266 15.36 7.95 15.28
C CYS A 266 16.67 7.84 14.44
N SER A 267 17.04 6.62 14.07
CA SER A 267 18.21 6.35 13.22
C SER A 267 17.88 5.27 12.18
N PRO A 268 17.22 5.62 11.06
CA PRO A 268 16.69 4.65 10.09
C PRO A 268 17.75 3.69 9.51
N ASP A 269 18.97 4.18 9.29
CA ASP A 269 20.06 3.40 8.68
C ASP A 269 20.63 2.32 9.63
N CYS A 270 20.38 2.44 10.94
CA CYS A 270 20.75 1.47 11.97
C CYS A 270 19.66 0.45 12.30
N ALA A 271 18.44 0.62 11.78
CA ALA A 271 17.31 -0.25 12.08
C ALA A 271 17.59 -1.72 11.70
N TRP A 272 17.13 -2.66 12.52
CA TRP A 272 17.26 -4.10 12.28
C TRP A 272 16.27 -4.60 11.23
N SER A 273 15.16 -3.88 11.04
CA SER A 273 14.14 -4.23 10.07
C SER A 273 13.81 -3.06 9.14
N ASP A 274 13.63 -3.38 7.86
CA ASP A 274 13.11 -2.50 6.81
C ASP A 274 13.76 -1.09 6.76
N LYS A 275 15.03 -0.96 7.19
CA LYS A 275 15.79 0.29 7.35
C LYS A 275 15.71 1.24 6.14
N ALA A 276 15.64 0.68 4.95
CA ALA A 276 15.71 1.44 3.72
C ALA A 276 14.40 2.16 3.36
N GLN A 277 13.32 1.89 4.07
CA GLN A 277 11.98 2.47 3.84
C GLN A 277 11.49 3.31 5.03
N GLN A 278 12.26 3.41 6.10
CA GLN A 278 11.94 4.26 7.24
C GLN A 278 12.49 5.67 7.02
N VAL A 279 11.80 6.67 7.52
CA VAL A 279 12.22 8.08 7.55
C VAL A 279 12.55 8.50 8.98
N THR A 280 13.25 9.62 9.14
CA THR A 280 13.39 10.23 10.48
C THR A 280 12.10 10.90 10.90
N PRO A 281 11.83 11.08 12.22
CA PRO A 281 10.70 11.84 12.72
C PRO A 281 10.56 13.23 12.09
N GLN A 282 11.66 13.98 11.98
CA GLN A 282 11.71 15.30 11.34
C GLN A 282 11.40 15.22 9.82
N GLY A 283 11.92 14.16 9.15
CA GLY A 283 11.62 13.88 7.75
C GLY A 283 10.14 13.62 7.51
N LEU A 284 9.50 12.84 8.41
CA LEU A 284 8.06 12.61 8.36
C LEU A 284 7.27 13.89 8.61
N ALA A 285 7.65 14.69 9.60
CA ALA A 285 7.02 15.96 9.88
C ALA A 285 7.10 16.92 8.68
N TYR A 286 8.25 16.97 8.03
CA TYR A 286 8.42 17.74 6.78
C TYR A 286 7.46 17.23 5.67
N ILE A 287 7.36 15.92 5.47
CA ILE A 287 6.42 15.34 4.50
C ILE A 287 4.99 15.76 4.83
N CYS A 288 4.55 15.58 6.08
CA CYS A 288 3.18 15.87 6.50
C CYS A 288 2.82 17.36 6.34
N ARG A 289 3.73 18.28 6.65
CA ARG A 289 3.51 19.73 6.49
C ARG A 289 3.38 20.17 5.04
N ASN A 290 3.96 19.42 4.10
CA ASN A 290 3.92 19.72 2.67
C ASN A 290 2.82 18.97 1.92
N LEU A 291 2.01 18.15 2.59
CA LEU A 291 0.87 17.49 1.95
C LEU A 291 -0.22 18.50 1.58
N VAL A 292 -0.67 18.43 0.36
CA VAL A 292 -1.84 19.16 -0.12
C VAL A 292 -3.08 18.32 0.16
N ILE A 293 -3.92 18.77 1.09
CA ILE A 293 -5.19 18.10 1.41
C ILE A 293 -6.29 18.72 0.56
N ARG A 294 -6.92 17.90 -0.29
CA ARG A 294 -7.99 18.35 -1.16
C ARG A 294 -9.35 18.08 -0.52
N GLU A 295 -10.27 19.03 -0.68
CA GLU A 295 -11.66 18.85 -0.23
C GLU A 295 -12.40 17.90 -1.17
N THR A 296 -13.18 16.99 -0.60
CA THR A 296 -13.90 15.96 -1.34
C THR A 296 -15.20 16.45 -1.99
N ASN A 297 -15.67 17.65 -1.64
CA ASN A 297 -17.02 18.13 -1.97
C ASN A 297 -17.09 19.33 -2.94
N ALA A 298 -15.99 19.71 -3.56
CA ALA A 298 -16.01 20.80 -4.55
C ALA A 298 -16.54 20.33 -5.91
N THR A 299 -17.86 20.31 -6.09
CA THR A 299 -18.46 20.11 -7.40
C THR A 299 -18.70 21.48 -8.03
N THR A 300 -17.98 21.81 -9.10
CA THR A 300 -18.19 23.03 -9.89
C THR A 300 -18.96 22.70 -11.17
N GLU A 301 -19.70 23.66 -11.74
CA GLU A 301 -20.36 23.51 -13.07
C GLU A 301 -19.37 23.00 -14.13
N SER A 302 -18.16 23.57 -14.16
CA SER A 302 -17.10 23.15 -15.09
C SER A 302 -16.71 21.68 -14.95
N LEU A 303 -16.67 21.14 -13.71
CA LEU A 303 -16.39 19.72 -13.50
C LEU A 303 -17.52 18.82 -13.98
N THR A 304 -18.77 19.26 -13.82
CA THR A 304 -19.95 18.54 -14.30
C THR A 304 -19.95 18.50 -15.84
N GLU A 305 -19.61 19.60 -16.48
CA GLU A 305 -19.50 19.67 -17.94
C GLU A 305 -18.37 18.76 -18.47
N LEU A 306 -17.20 18.77 -17.87
CA LEU A 306 -16.09 17.87 -18.22
C LEU A 306 -16.45 16.39 -18.06
N ARG A 307 -17.17 16.04 -16.99
CA ARG A 307 -17.69 14.68 -16.79
C ARG A 307 -18.66 14.28 -17.90
N SER A 308 -19.59 15.17 -18.28
CA SER A 308 -20.50 14.91 -19.38
C SER A 308 -19.79 14.72 -20.73
N GLN A 309 -18.64 15.39 -20.94
CA GLN A 309 -17.82 15.14 -22.14
C GLN A 309 -17.18 13.75 -22.09
N ILE A 310 -16.69 13.30 -20.92
CA ILE A 310 -16.16 11.94 -20.76
C ILE A 310 -17.24 10.91 -21.02
N ASP A 311 -18.46 11.08 -20.46
CA ASP A 311 -19.58 10.15 -20.66
C ASP A 311 -19.90 9.96 -22.14
N LYS A 312 -19.91 11.04 -22.94
CA LYS A 312 -20.11 10.95 -24.39
C LYS A 312 -19.00 10.19 -25.12
N LEU A 313 -17.75 10.41 -24.72
CA LEU A 313 -16.60 9.69 -25.29
C LEU A 313 -16.63 8.20 -24.91
N ASP A 314 -17.08 7.87 -23.71
CA ASP A 314 -17.27 6.49 -23.27
C ASP A 314 -18.38 5.80 -24.07
N ASP A 315 -19.49 6.49 -24.37
CA ASP A 315 -20.55 5.97 -25.23
C ASP A 315 -20.01 5.68 -26.65
N GLU A 316 -19.24 6.60 -27.24
CA GLU A 316 -18.59 6.37 -28.54
C GLU A 316 -17.63 5.19 -28.52
N LEU A 317 -16.87 5.04 -27.44
CA LEU A 317 -15.95 3.91 -27.22
C LEU A 317 -16.71 2.59 -27.14
N LEU A 318 -17.83 2.52 -26.42
CA LEU A 318 -18.69 1.34 -26.33
C LEU A 318 -19.24 0.94 -27.70
N GLU A 319 -19.69 1.90 -28.51
CA GLU A 319 -20.15 1.65 -29.89
C GLU A 319 -19.02 1.07 -30.75
N LEU A 320 -17.82 1.65 -30.70
CA LEU A 320 -16.65 1.17 -31.45
C LEU A 320 -16.26 -0.25 -31.03
N LEU A 321 -16.25 -0.54 -29.72
CA LEU A 321 -15.98 -1.88 -29.21
C LEU A 321 -17.04 -2.89 -29.66
N SER A 322 -18.33 -2.51 -29.62
CA SER A 322 -19.42 -3.37 -30.11
C SER A 322 -19.24 -3.69 -31.60
N ARG A 323 -18.94 -2.69 -32.42
CA ARG A 323 -18.65 -2.88 -33.85
C ARG A 323 -17.44 -3.80 -34.09
N ARG A 324 -16.39 -3.63 -33.29
CA ARG A 324 -15.19 -4.46 -33.36
C ARG A 324 -15.49 -5.92 -32.99
N MET A 325 -16.35 -6.18 -31.97
CA MET A 325 -16.73 -7.52 -31.59
C MET A 325 -17.60 -8.20 -32.65
N ARG A 326 -18.43 -7.47 -33.39
CA ARG A 326 -19.13 -8.04 -34.56
C ARG A 326 -18.15 -8.56 -35.60
N VAL A 327 -17.16 -7.74 -35.97
CA VAL A 327 -16.11 -8.16 -36.94
C VAL A 327 -15.30 -9.36 -36.38
N SER A 328 -15.10 -9.44 -35.07
CA SER A 328 -14.44 -10.62 -34.44
C SER A 328 -15.26 -11.89 -34.61
N ARG A 329 -16.59 -11.83 -34.50
CA ARG A 329 -17.46 -12.99 -34.76
C ARG A 329 -17.45 -13.38 -36.23
N ASP A 330 -17.48 -12.39 -37.16
CA ASP A 330 -17.38 -12.65 -38.59
C ASP A 330 -16.06 -13.38 -38.93
N ILE A 331 -14.95 -12.97 -38.30
CA ILE A 331 -13.66 -13.65 -38.43
C ILE A 331 -13.75 -15.07 -37.84
N GLY A 332 -14.45 -15.29 -36.73
CA GLY A 332 -14.71 -16.59 -36.15
C GLY A 332 -15.45 -17.52 -37.12
N GLN A 333 -16.51 -17.01 -37.72
CA GLN A 333 -17.29 -17.73 -38.74
C GLN A 333 -16.43 -18.10 -39.94
N TYR A 334 -15.67 -17.19 -40.50
CA TYR A 334 -14.73 -17.45 -41.59
C TYR A 334 -13.72 -18.56 -41.25
N LYS A 335 -13.14 -18.51 -40.01
CA LYS A 335 -12.19 -19.52 -39.56
C LYS A 335 -12.83 -20.88 -39.37
N LYS A 336 -14.07 -20.98 -38.91
CA LYS A 336 -14.87 -22.17 -38.81
C LYS A 336 -15.04 -22.80 -40.18
N GLU A 337 -15.48 -22.05 -41.18
CA GLU A 337 -15.71 -22.50 -42.56
C GLU A 337 -14.43 -22.99 -43.24
N HIS A 338 -13.28 -22.42 -42.91
CA HIS A 338 -11.98 -22.75 -43.50
C HIS A 338 -11.08 -23.61 -42.62
N ASN A 339 -11.61 -24.18 -41.54
CA ASN A 339 -10.88 -25.03 -40.58
C ASN A 339 -9.57 -24.40 -40.08
N MET A 340 -9.62 -23.08 -39.74
CA MET A 340 -8.45 -22.31 -39.30
C MET A 340 -8.42 -22.19 -37.78
N PRO A 341 -7.23 -22.20 -37.13
CA PRO A 341 -7.13 -21.97 -35.69
C PRO A 341 -7.49 -20.52 -35.31
N VAL A 342 -8.11 -20.33 -34.13
CA VAL A 342 -8.48 -18.99 -33.62
C VAL A 342 -7.24 -18.12 -33.35
N LEU A 343 -6.23 -18.69 -32.71
CA LEU A 343 -5.03 -17.93 -32.32
C LEU A 343 -4.00 -17.89 -33.46
N GLN A 344 -3.58 -16.68 -33.82
CA GLN A 344 -2.46 -16.38 -34.72
C GLN A 344 -1.42 -15.56 -33.97
N ALA A 345 -0.51 -16.23 -33.25
CA ALA A 345 0.40 -15.59 -32.27
C ALA A 345 1.30 -14.50 -32.88
N GLN A 346 1.80 -14.68 -34.10
CA GLN A 346 2.65 -13.68 -34.77
C GLN A 346 1.89 -12.38 -35.01
N ARG A 347 0.68 -12.45 -35.61
CA ARG A 347 -0.16 -11.28 -35.87
C ARG A 347 -0.54 -10.53 -34.61
N TYR A 348 -0.73 -11.24 -33.50
CA TYR A 348 -1.04 -10.66 -32.20
C TYR A 348 0.11 -9.80 -31.68
N GLY A 349 1.35 -10.33 -31.68
CA GLY A 349 2.53 -9.59 -31.23
C GLY A 349 2.79 -8.31 -32.04
N GLU A 350 2.69 -8.42 -33.38
CA GLU A 350 2.83 -7.26 -34.29
C GLU A 350 1.77 -6.19 -34.04
N LEU A 351 0.53 -6.60 -33.82
CA LEU A 351 -0.58 -5.68 -33.54
C LEU A 351 -0.37 -4.92 -32.25
N LEU A 352 -0.03 -5.61 -31.16
CA LEU A 352 0.22 -5.00 -29.86
C LEU A 352 1.34 -3.96 -29.93
N THR A 353 2.47 -4.32 -30.55
CA THR A 353 3.62 -3.42 -30.67
C THR A 353 3.27 -2.16 -31.47
N ARG A 354 2.73 -2.35 -32.67
CA ARG A 354 2.38 -1.23 -33.56
C ARG A 354 1.35 -0.28 -32.95
N ARG A 355 0.32 -0.81 -32.29
CA ARG A 355 -0.73 0.00 -31.68
C ARG A 355 -0.25 0.70 -30.41
N ALA A 356 0.58 0.06 -29.60
CA ALA A 356 1.20 0.71 -28.46
C ALA A 356 2.12 1.87 -28.89
N ASP A 357 2.90 1.71 -29.96
CA ASP A 357 3.71 2.78 -30.54
C ASP A 357 2.88 3.94 -31.09
N GLN A 358 1.74 3.63 -31.71
CA GLN A 358 0.80 4.64 -32.17
C GLN A 358 0.20 5.44 -31.00
N ALA A 359 -0.20 4.75 -29.93
CA ALA A 359 -0.75 5.35 -28.72
C ALA A 359 0.23 6.33 -28.04
N VAL A 360 1.51 5.95 -27.97
CA VAL A 360 2.57 6.84 -27.45
C VAL A 360 2.67 8.13 -28.27
N ARG A 361 2.58 8.05 -29.60
CA ARG A 361 2.56 9.26 -30.47
C ARG A 361 1.33 10.14 -30.23
N MET A 362 0.25 9.58 -29.69
CA MET A 362 -0.98 10.30 -29.31
C MET A 362 -0.96 10.77 -27.85
N GLY A 363 0.17 10.64 -27.13
CA GLY A 363 0.33 11.07 -25.75
C GLY A 363 -0.18 10.08 -24.69
N MET A 364 -0.52 8.86 -25.08
CA MET A 364 -0.97 7.82 -24.13
C MET A 364 0.19 7.00 -23.58
N ASP A 365 0.03 6.48 -22.35
CA ASP A 365 1.01 5.57 -21.76
C ASP A 365 1.05 4.22 -22.51
N ARG A 366 2.26 3.72 -22.74
CA ARG A 366 2.49 2.48 -23.49
C ARG A 366 1.90 1.25 -22.79
N GLU A 367 2.13 1.11 -21.51
CA GLU A 367 1.71 -0.07 -20.74
C GLU A 367 0.18 -0.05 -20.52
N PHE A 368 -0.38 1.11 -20.27
CA PHE A 368 -1.84 1.30 -20.25
C PHE A 368 -2.46 0.79 -21.56
N MET A 369 -1.96 1.27 -22.71
CA MET A 369 -2.52 0.88 -24.00
C MET A 369 -2.31 -0.61 -24.31
N ARG A 370 -1.19 -1.20 -23.92
CA ARG A 370 -0.98 -2.65 -24.04
C ARG A 370 -2.02 -3.44 -23.26
N SER A 371 -2.29 -3.05 -22.00
CA SER A 371 -3.30 -3.70 -21.16
C SER A 371 -4.71 -3.62 -21.77
N VAL A 372 -5.10 -2.45 -22.28
CA VAL A 372 -6.39 -2.25 -22.98
C VAL A 372 -6.48 -3.15 -24.22
N LEU A 373 -5.44 -3.13 -25.07
CA LEU A 373 -5.43 -3.95 -26.29
C LEU A 373 -5.42 -5.45 -25.99
N GLN A 374 -4.76 -5.86 -24.92
CA GLN A 374 -4.77 -7.25 -24.46
C GLN A 374 -6.17 -7.70 -24.04
N ALA A 375 -6.85 -6.90 -23.20
CA ALA A 375 -8.22 -7.19 -22.76
C ALA A 375 -9.19 -7.27 -23.96
N ILE A 376 -9.08 -6.34 -24.91
CA ILE A 376 -9.87 -6.35 -26.14
C ILE A 376 -9.57 -7.60 -26.99
N HIS A 377 -8.33 -8.07 -27.03
CA HIS A 377 -7.94 -9.24 -27.78
C HIS A 377 -8.46 -10.54 -27.14
N GLU A 378 -8.36 -10.65 -25.82
CA GLU A 378 -8.90 -11.77 -25.04
C GLU A 378 -10.41 -11.93 -25.28
N GLU A 379 -11.16 -10.81 -25.23
CA GLU A 379 -12.58 -10.81 -25.58
C GLU A 379 -12.83 -11.21 -27.05
N SER A 380 -11.99 -10.77 -27.97
CA SER A 380 -12.10 -11.17 -29.40
C SER A 380 -11.88 -12.67 -29.58
N ILE A 381 -10.93 -13.28 -28.86
CA ILE A 381 -10.73 -14.72 -28.87
C ILE A 381 -11.97 -15.44 -28.31
N ARG A 382 -12.50 -14.97 -27.18
CA ARG A 382 -13.71 -15.52 -26.56
C ARG A 382 -14.90 -15.53 -27.52
N GLN A 383 -15.12 -14.42 -28.22
CA GLN A 383 -16.20 -14.30 -29.23
C GLN A 383 -16.01 -15.24 -30.40
N GLN A 384 -14.78 -15.41 -30.90
CA GLN A 384 -14.48 -16.36 -31.99
C GLN A 384 -14.64 -17.83 -31.53
N MET A 385 -14.21 -18.17 -30.29
CA MET A 385 -14.37 -19.52 -29.75
C MET A 385 -15.84 -19.87 -29.55
N ALA A 386 -16.69 -18.94 -29.14
CA ALA A 386 -18.13 -19.17 -29.04
C ALA A 386 -18.72 -19.58 -30.40
N VAL A 387 -18.37 -18.87 -31.49
CA VAL A 387 -18.82 -19.21 -32.85
C VAL A 387 -18.31 -20.59 -33.33
N LEU A 388 -17.11 -21.00 -32.92
CA LEU A 388 -16.59 -22.30 -33.28
C LEU A 388 -17.25 -23.47 -32.52
N GLY A 389 -17.71 -23.19 -31.27
CA GLY A 389 -18.37 -24.18 -30.42
C GLY A 389 -19.86 -24.35 -30.69
N GLU A 390 -20.49 -23.41 -31.41
CA GLU A 390 -21.84 -23.54 -31.96
C GLU A 390 -21.83 -24.37 -33.29
#